data_de4984e57b347482351570f70196f54c
#
_entry.id   de4984e57b347482351570f70196f54c
#
_cell.length_a   1.000
_cell.length_b   1.000
_cell.length_c   1.000
_cell.angle_alpha   90.00
_cell.angle_beta   90.00
_cell.angle_gamma   90.00
#
_symmetry.space_group_name_H-M   'P 1'
#
loop_
_entity.id
_entity.type
_entity.pdbx_description
1 polymer ?
#
loop_
_entity_poly.entity_id
_entity_poly.type
_entity_poly.pdbx_seq_one_letter_code
_entity_poly.pdbx_strand_id
1 'polypeptide(L)'
;MSKVVKLNMKKRERKKRSKTFKVLVGLIIALGVFELVAFGALAVYISDYEHADADAEAAMQSGHGVQVTRTDDWVEFTLPARGQVDTCTRDGNDIDTVDTGIVFYPGGKVEYTAYAPLMREFAKKGYFCAVVKMPFNLAVLDANAAKDVKEAHPEITHWIIGGHSLGGVMAAKYAAISEFDGLFLLAAYANTDLSDKDIPVVSIYGDQDGVLNMEEYEASKSNLPGDMIEHVIQGGNHSQFGSYGLQEGDQKASISAEDQRAEAVQFVLETLAQ
;
A
#
# COMPACT_ATOMS: atom_id res chain seq x y z
N MET A 1 -54.34 8.09 53.47
CA MET A 1 -53.59 9.01 52.58
C MET A 1 -54.60 9.81 51.77
N SER A 2 -54.60 11.14 51.89
CA SER A 2 -55.60 11.97 51.24
C SER A 2 -55.42 12.04 49.72
N LYS A 3 -56.52 12.21 48.97
CA LYS A 3 -56.53 12.34 47.50
C LYS A 3 -55.50 13.37 46.97
N VAL A 4 -55.24 14.43 47.77
CA VAL A 4 -54.33 15.54 47.52
C VAL A 4 -52.83 15.04 47.53
N VAL A 5 -52.49 14.17 48.51
CA VAL A 5 -51.12 13.61 48.63
C VAL A 5 -50.79 12.68 47.45
N LYS A 6 -51.75 11.83 47.01
CA LYS A 6 -51.59 10.97 45.84
C LYS A 6 -51.42 11.78 44.53
N LEU A 7 -52.14 12.92 44.40
CA LEU A 7 -52.03 13.77 43.19
C LEU A 7 -50.69 14.49 43.14
N ASN A 8 -50.18 14.96 44.28
CA ASN A 8 -48.86 15.62 44.33
C ASN A 8 -47.69 14.63 44.06
N MET A 9 -47.82 13.41 44.57
CA MET A 9 -46.81 12.35 44.25
C MET A 9 -46.79 12.00 42.74
N LYS A 10 -47.96 11.79 42.11
CA LYS A 10 -48.06 11.54 40.64
C LYS A 10 -47.50 12.71 39.81
N LYS A 11 -47.72 13.96 40.24
CA LYS A 11 -47.23 15.15 39.56
C LYS A 11 -45.70 15.28 39.67
N ARG A 12 -45.13 14.88 40.82
CA ARG A 12 -43.70 14.87 41.09
C ARG A 12 -42.99 13.77 40.28
N GLU A 13 -43.58 12.57 40.18
CA GLU A 13 -43.07 11.46 39.35
C GLU A 13 -43.11 11.78 37.84
N ARG A 14 -44.23 12.38 37.35
CA ARG A 14 -44.32 12.85 35.95
C ARG A 14 -43.27 13.92 35.62
N LYS A 15 -43.01 14.86 36.58
CA LYS A 15 -42.01 15.91 36.38
C LYS A 15 -40.58 15.35 36.37
N LYS A 16 -40.30 14.31 37.21
CA LYS A 16 -39.01 13.60 37.24
C LYS A 16 -38.79 12.78 35.97
N ARG A 17 -39.78 12.01 35.51
CA ARG A 17 -39.75 11.28 34.21
C ARG A 17 -39.56 12.22 33.01
N SER A 18 -40.23 13.39 33.00
CA SER A 18 -40.07 14.38 31.94
C SER A 18 -38.64 14.97 31.89
N LYS A 19 -38.00 15.20 33.05
CA LYS A 19 -36.60 15.67 33.09
C LYS A 19 -35.64 14.58 32.61
N THR A 20 -35.77 13.34 33.08
CA THR A 20 -34.96 12.22 32.68
C THR A 20 -35.11 11.93 31.17
N PHE A 21 -36.33 12.00 30.66
CA PHE A 21 -36.59 11.84 29.22
C PHE A 21 -35.93 12.93 28.38
N LYS A 22 -35.99 14.21 28.82
CA LYS A 22 -35.31 15.31 28.12
C LYS A 22 -33.77 15.15 28.12
N VAL A 23 -33.20 14.69 29.25
CA VAL A 23 -31.78 14.40 29.35
C VAL A 23 -31.40 13.26 28.43
N LEU A 24 -32.18 12.16 28.39
CA LEU A 24 -31.95 11.03 27.49
C LEU A 24 -32.00 11.44 26.02
N VAL A 25 -33.04 12.22 25.65
CA VAL A 25 -33.15 12.75 24.28
C VAL A 25 -31.95 13.66 23.93
N GLY A 26 -31.55 14.53 24.88
CA GLY A 26 -30.34 15.36 24.69
C GLY A 26 -29.08 14.57 24.50
N LEU A 27 -28.89 13.47 25.25
CA LEU A 27 -27.73 12.55 25.06
C LEU A 27 -27.75 11.83 23.71
N ILE A 28 -28.94 11.38 23.27
CA ILE A 28 -29.10 10.73 21.95
C ILE A 28 -28.79 11.73 20.82
N ILE A 29 -29.27 12.96 20.93
CA ILE A 29 -28.97 14.00 19.95
C ILE A 29 -27.45 14.33 19.95
N ALA A 30 -26.86 14.48 21.15
CA ALA A 30 -25.41 14.75 21.25
C ALA A 30 -24.56 13.62 20.66
N LEU A 31 -24.96 12.36 20.91
CA LEU A 31 -24.30 11.20 20.31
C LEU A 31 -24.44 11.21 18.78
N GLY A 32 -25.64 11.43 18.26
CA GLY A 32 -25.88 11.50 16.81
C GLY A 32 -25.10 12.64 16.12
N VAL A 33 -24.98 13.81 16.79
CA VAL A 33 -24.16 14.92 16.29
C VAL A 33 -22.68 14.54 16.31
N PHE A 34 -22.20 13.89 17.38
CA PHE A 34 -20.82 13.42 17.48
C PHE A 34 -20.49 12.41 16.37
N GLU A 35 -21.38 11.42 16.14
CA GLU A 35 -21.20 10.42 15.05
C GLU A 35 -21.17 11.10 13.68
N LEU A 36 -22.02 12.08 13.45
CA LEU A 36 -22.10 12.82 12.20
C LEU A 36 -20.83 13.66 11.94
N VAL A 37 -20.30 14.30 12.98
CA VAL A 37 -19.03 15.04 12.90
C VAL A 37 -17.87 14.08 12.71
N ALA A 38 -17.82 12.97 13.44
CA ALA A 38 -16.78 11.96 13.31
C ALA A 38 -16.79 11.33 11.91
N PHE A 39 -17.98 11.00 11.38
CA PHE A 39 -18.13 10.51 10.00
C PHE A 39 -17.69 11.55 8.97
N GLY A 40 -18.07 12.81 9.14
CA GLY A 40 -17.63 13.90 8.27
C GLY A 40 -16.11 14.09 8.28
N ALA A 41 -15.50 14.07 9.46
CA ALA A 41 -14.04 14.15 9.60
C ALA A 41 -13.33 12.96 8.97
N LEU A 42 -13.86 11.75 9.14
CA LEU A 42 -13.35 10.54 8.49
C LEU A 42 -13.47 10.63 6.96
N ALA A 43 -14.62 11.08 6.45
CA ALA A 43 -14.84 11.24 5.02
C ALA A 43 -13.84 12.24 4.40
N VAL A 44 -13.56 13.36 5.07
CA VAL A 44 -12.52 14.31 4.65
C VAL A 44 -11.15 13.66 4.68
N TYR A 45 -10.80 12.94 5.75
CA TYR A 45 -9.51 12.28 5.90
C TYR A 45 -9.23 11.25 4.79
N ILE A 46 -10.23 10.42 4.43
CA ILE A 46 -10.08 9.38 3.38
C ILE A 46 -10.16 9.95 1.97
N SER A 47 -10.74 11.14 1.76
CA SER A 47 -10.80 11.82 0.45
C SER A 47 -9.55 12.64 0.14
N ASP A 48 -8.73 12.92 1.15
CA ASP A 48 -7.47 13.64 1.02
C ASP A 48 -6.34 12.63 0.83
N TYR A 49 -5.99 12.32 -0.44
CA TYR A 49 -4.94 11.39 -0.83
C TYR A 49 -4.25 11.85 -2.11
N GLU A 50 -3.04 11.36 -2.33
CA GLU A 50 -2.24 11.64 -3.51
C GLU A 50 -2.78 10.88 -4.73
N HIS A 51 -3.14 11.61 -5.77
CA HIS A 51 -3.67 11.05 -7.01
C HIS A 51 -2.55 10.64 -7.97
N ALA A 52 -2.80 9.59 -8.74
CA ALA A 52 -1.95 9.22 -9.87
C ALA A 52 -1.86 10.40 -10.87
N ASP A 53 -0.66 10.67 -11.34
CA ASP A 53 -0.41 11.72 -12.35
C ASP A 53 -0.59 11.19 -13.79
N ALA A 54 -0.36 12.03 -14.78
CA ALA A 54 -0.56 11.68 -16.18
C ALA A 54 0.36 10.55 -16.66
N ASP A 55 1.56 10.42 -16.11
CA ASP A 55 2.49 9.33 -16.46
C ASP A 55 1.99 7.99 -15.91
N ALA A 56 1.44 7.99 -14.69
CA ALA A 56 0.79 6.84 -14.12
C ALA A 56 -0.47 6.44 -14.91
N GLU A 57 -1.31 7.40 -15.28
CA GLU A 57 -2.50 7.16 -16.10
C GLU A 57 -2.14 6.56 -17.47
N ALA A 58 -1.09 7.06 -18.11
CA ALA A 58 -0.57 6.52 -19.36
C ALA A 58 -0.04 5.09 -19.17
N ALA A 59 0.66 4.84 -18.07
CA ALA A 59 1.18 3.52 -17.72
C ALA A 59 0.09 2.47 -17.45
N MET A 60 -1.12 2.88 -17.15
CA MET A 60 -2.29 2.01 -16.99
C MET A 60 -2.93 1.54 -18.32
N GLN A 61 -2.35 1.89 -19.46
CA GLN A 61 -2.78 1.41 -20.76
C GLN A 61 -1.91 0.22 -21.22
N SER A 62 -2.53 -0.83 -21.79
CA SER A 62 -1.77 -1.91 -22.44
C SER A 62 -0.99 -1.35 -23.65
N GLY A 63 0.23 -1.80 -23.82
CA GLY A 63 1.12 -1.36 -24.89
C GLY A 63 2.58 -1.31 -24.45
N HIS A 64 3.48 -0.97 -25.36
CA HIS A 64 4.93 -0.90 -25.09
C HIS A 64 5.48 -2.17 -24.41
N GLY A 65 5.04 -3.33 -24.88
CA GLY A 65 5.51 -4.64 -24.37
C GLY A 65 4.89 -5.08 -23.04
N VAL A 66 3.87 -4.40 -22.53
CA VAL A 66 3.19 -4.79 -21.29
C VAL A 66 1.67 -4.84 -21.51
N GLN A 67 1.06 -5.95 -21.12
CA GLN A 67 -0.39 -6.13 -20.98
C GLN A 67 -0.81 -5.66 -19.59
N VAL A 68 -1.86 -4.84 -19.51
CA VAL A 68 -2.45 -4.38 -18.25
C VAL A 68 -3.86 -4.95 -18.12
N THR A 69 -4.12 -5.67 -17.04
CA THR A 69 -5.43 -6.25 -16.71
C THR A 69 -5.93 -5.66 -15.40
N ARG A 70 -7.17 -5.18 -15.37
CA ARG A 70 -7.78 -4.60 -14.16
C ARG A 70 -8.78 -5.56 -13.58
N THR A 71 -8.67 -5.83 -12.29
CA THR A 71 -9.68 -6.50 -11.49
C THR A 71 -10.38 -5.49 -10.58
N ASP A 72 -11.29 -5.93 -9.73
CA ASP A 72 -11.91 -5.08 -8.72
C ASP A 72 -10.93 -4.71 -7.59
N ASP A 73 -9.97 -5.61 -7.29
CA ASP A 73 -9.12 -5.55 -6.09
C ASP A 73 -7.64 -5.26 -6.38
N TRP A 74 -7.16 -5.46 -7.65
CA TRP A 74 -5.78 -5.16 -8.05
C TRP A 74 -5.67 -4.88 -9.54
N VAL A 75 -4.50 -4.44 -9.97
CA VAL A 75 -4.13 -4.33 -11.39
C VAL A 75 -2.90 -5.18 -11.66
N GLU A 76 -2.96 -5.93 -12.76
CA GLU A 76 -1.89 -6.81 -13.23
C GLU A 76 -1.12 -6.19 -14.39
N PHE A 77 0.18 -6.41 -14.40
CA PHE A 77 1.10 -6.03 -15.45
C PHE A 77 1.90 -7.27 -15.85
N THR A 78 1.77 -7.68 -17.10
CA THR A 78 2.40 -8.90 -17.62
C THR A 78 2.99 -8.66 -19.00
N LEU A 79 3.84 -9.55 -19.46
CA LEU A 79 4.17 -9.58 -20.87
C LEU A 79 2.95 -10.04 -21.69
N PRO A 80 2.72 -9.49 -22.89
CA PRO A 80 1.67 -9.96 -23.78
C PRO A 80 1.89 -11.43 -24.14
N ALA A 81 0.79 -12.18 -24.30
CA ALA A 81 0.87 -13.56 -24.78
C ALA A 81 1.56 -13.67 -26.16
N ARG A 82 2.28 -14.76 -26.40
CA ARG A 82 2.93 -15.03 -27.70
C ARG A 82 1.92 -14.86 -28.86
N GLY A 83 2.29 -14.06 -29.84
CA GLY A 83 1.47 -13.81 -31.04
C GLY A 83 0.65 -12.51 -31.03
N GLN A 84 0.65 -11.74 -29.95
CA GLN A 84 -0.01 -10.42 -29.88
C GLN A 84 0.96 -9.25 -30.07
N VAL A 85 2.25 -9.48 -30.28
CA VAL A 85 3.27 -8.43 -30.41
C VAL A 85 3.97 -8.52 -31.74
N ASP A 86 3.79 -7.50 -32.60
CA ASP A 86 4.76 -7.13 -33.61
C ASP A 86 5.96 -6.51 -32.87
N THR A 87 7.06 -7.26 -32.81
CA THR A 87 8.39 -6.80 -32.35
C THR A 87 8.56 -6.37 -30.88
N CYS A 88 8.55 -7.30 -29.95
CA CYS A 88 9.42 -7.21 -28.78
C CYS A 88 10.50 -8.30 -28.92
N THR A 89 11.64 -7.93 -29.48
CA THR A 89 12.83 -8.76 -29.42
C THR A 89 13.35 -8.73 -28.01
N ARG A 90 13.19 -9.82 -27.33
CA ARG A 90 13.91 -10.11 -26.11
C ARG A 90 15.23 -10.76 -26.48
N ASP A 91 16.32 -10.42 -25.79
CA ASP A 91 17.65 -11.00 -26.00
C ASP A 91 17.62 -12.54 -25.90
N GLY A 92 17.16 -13.22 -26.98
CA GLY A 92 17.38 -14.64 -27.25
C GLY A 92 16.88 -15.69 -26.25
N ASN A 93 16.30 -15.32 -25.10
CA ASN A 93 15.77 -16.26 -24.09
C ASN A 93 14.26 -16.39 -24.19
N ASP A 94 13.82 -17.57 -24.60
CA ASP A 94 12.41 -17.99 -24.55
C ASP A 94 11.96 -18.08 -23.09
N ILE A 95 11.21 -17.07 -22.60
CA ILE A 95 10.47 -17.23 -21.35
C ILE A 95 9.14 -17.89 -21.71
N ASP A 96 9.11 -19.22 -21.54
CA ASP A 96 7.93 -20.02 -21.86
C ASP A 96 6.81 -19.91 -20.79
N THR A 97 7.16 -19.57 -19.56
CA THR A 97 6.21 -19.36 -18.45
C THR A 97 6.74 -18.31 -17.49
N VAL A 98 5.88 -17.42 -17.04
CA VAL A 98 6.17 -16.54 -15.90
C VAL A 98 5.93 -17.38 -14.65
N ASP A 99 6.96 -17.75 -13.93
CA ASP A 99 6.90 -18.56 -12.71
C ASP A 99 7.04 -17.73 -11.43
N THR A 100 7.44 -16.46 -11.59
CA THR A 100 7.68 -15.53 -10.49
C THR A 100 6.75 -14.34 -10.54
N GLY A 101 6.01 -14.12 -9.48
CA GLY A 101 5.10 -13.01 -9.28
C GLY A 101 5.60 -12.00 -8.25
N ILE A 102 5.27 -10.75 -8.48
CA ILE A 102 5.51 -9.64 -7.57
C ILE A 102 4.17 -9.05 -7.14
N VAL A 103 3.88 -9.05 -5.84
CA VAL A 103 2.74 -8.31 -5.29
C VAL A 103 3.24 -7.07 -4.59
N PHE A 104 2.67 -5.92 -4.96
CA PHE A 104 3.10 -4.62 -4.48
C PHE A 104 2.01 -3.91 -3.68
N TYR A 105 2.39 -3.39 -2.51
CA TYR A 105 1.55 -2.62 -1.61
C TYR A 105 1.82 -1.13 -1.74
N PRO A 106 0.82 -0.33 -2.16
CA PRO A 106 0.95 1.12 -2.34
C PRO A 106 1.18 1.84 -1.02
N GLY A 107 1.79 3.02 -1.09
CA GLY A 107 1.96 3.92 0.03
C GLY A 107 0.63 4.38 0.65
N GLY A 108 0.66 4.75 1.93
CA GLY A 108 -0.53 5.26 2.61
C GLY A 108 -1.03 6.55 2.01
N LYS A 109 -2.34 6.64 1.75
CA LYS A 109 -2.97 7.80 1.11
C LYS A 109 -2.40 8.12 -0.29
N VAL A 110 -1.91 7.09 -1.00
CA VAL A 110 -1.50 7.21 -2.41
C VAL A 110 -2.39 6.30 -3.25
N GLU A 111 -2.90 6.81 -4.34
CA GLU A 111 -3.66 6.02 -5.29
C GLU A 111 -2.82 4.87 -5.84
N TYR A 112 -3.34 3.62 -5.77
CA TYR A 112 -2.57 2.44 -6.15
C TYR A 112 -2.09 2.47 -7.61
N THR A 113 -2.84 3.12 -8.51
CA THR A 113 -2.46 3.31 -9.93
C THR A 113 -1.22 4.17 -10.12
N ALA A 114 -0.84 4.98 -9.12
CA ALA A 114 0.40 5.76 -9.13
C ALA A 114 1.67 4.88 -9.25
N TYR A 115 1.57 3.59 -8.94
CA TYR A 115 2.70 2.65 -9.05
C TYR A 115 2.73 1.89 -10.37
N ALA A 116 1.84 2.20 -11.32
CA ALA A 116 1.83 1.58 -12.64
C ALA A 116 3.17 1.70 -13.39
N PRO A 117 3.87 2.85 -13.40
CA PRO A 117 5.18 2.95 -14.04
C PRO A 117 6.21 1.97 -13.45
N LEU A 118 6.28 1.86 -12.11
CA LEU A 118 7.17 0.92 -11.42
C LEU A 118 6.86 -0.54 -11.77
N MET A 119 5.57 -0.92 -11.73
CA MET A 119 5.13 -2.29 -12.06
C MET A 119 5.43 -2.65 -13.51
N ARG A 120 5.32 -1.71 -14.43
CA ARG A 120 5.69 -1.93 -15.83
C ARG A 120 7.17 -2.24 -16.00
N GLU A 121 8.05 -1.60 -15.24
CA GLU A 121 9.48 -1.88 -15.32
C GLU A 121 9.80 -3.33 -14.90
N PHE A 122 9.17 -3.83 -13.82
CA PHE A 122 9.26 -5.24 -13.44
C PHE A 122 8.65 -6.17 -14.51
N ALA A 123 7.47 -5.83 -15.04
CA ALA A 123 6.79 -6.65 -16.05
C ALA A 123 7.60 -6.76 -17.36
N LYS A 124 8.26 -5.69 -17.80
CA LYS A 124 9.18 -5.71 -18.95
C LYS A 124 10.35 -6.67 -18.77
N LYS A 125 10.74 -6.95 -17.52
CA LYS A 125 11.76 -7.95 -17.17
C LYS A 125 11.22 -9.38 -17.11
N GLY A 126 9.88 -9.56 -17.27
CA GLY A 126 9.25 -10.86 -17.39
C GLY A 126 8.56 -11.37 -16.15
N TYR A 127 8.37 -10.55 -15.18
CA TYR A 127 7.63 -10.89 -13.96
C TYR A 127 6.14 -10.64 -14.15
N PHE A 128 5.32 -11.49 -13.55
CA PHE A 128 3.95 -11.13 -13.24
C PHE A 128 3.97 -10.08 -12.13
N CYS A 129 3.27 -8.97 -12.30
CA CYS A 129 3.23 -7.93 -11.27
C CYS A 129 1.79 -7.55 -10.95
N ALA A 130 1.45 -7.47 -9.68
CA ALA A 130 0.15 -7.00 -9.22
C ALA A 130 0.32 -5.86 -8.21
N VAL A 131 -0.31 -4.71 -8.46
CA VAL A 131 -0.47 -3.67 -7.45
C VAL A 131 -1.86 -3.77 -6.86
N VAL A 132 -1.96 -3.94 -5.53
CA VAL A 132 -3.23 -4.13 -4.86
C VAL A 132 -3.94 -2.81 -4.55
N LYS A 133 -5.26 -2.82 -4.66
CA LYS A 133 -6.11 -1.69 -4.33
C LYS A 133 -6.47 -1.75 -2.85
N MET A 134 -5.83 -0.92 -2.05
CA MET A 134 -6.09 -0.88 -0.61
C MET A 134 -7.36 -0.10 -0.27
N PRO A 135 -8.19 -0.59 0.69
CA PRO A 135 -9.36 0.16 1.15
C PRO A 135 -8.95 1.56 1.61
N PHE A 136 -9.59 2.59 1.06
CA PHE A 136 -9.30 4.00 1.35
C PHE A 136 -7.82 4.40 1.15
N ASN A 137 -7.09 3.72 0.26
CA ASN A 137 -5.64 3.89 0.06
C ASN A 137 -4.81 3.67 1.35
N LEU A 138 -5.24 2.77 2.23
CA LEU A 138 -4.59 2.47 3.51
C LEU A 138 -4.32 0.97 3.66
N ALA A 139 -3.09 0.55 3.46
CA ALA A 139 -2.66 -0.86 3.54
C ALA A 139 -2.89 -1.49 4.92
N VAL A 140 -3.00 -0.68 5.99
CA VAL A 140 -3.32 -1.18 7.34
C VAL A 140 -4.70 -1.82 7.45
N LEU A 141 -5.62 -1.51 6.52
CA LEU A 141 -6.98 -2.03 6.52
C LEU A 141 -7.08 -3.39 5.82
N ASP A 142 -6.08 -3.75 5.01
CA ASP A 142 -6.01 -5.05 4.34
C ASP A 142 -4.56 -5.50 4.14
N ALA A 143 -3.89 -5.81 5.24
CA ALA A 143 -2.50 -6.26 5.20
C ALA A 143 -2.32 -7.63 4.51
N ASN A 144 -3.40 -8.38 4.29
CA ASN A 144 -3.38 -9.72 3.71
C ASN A 144 -3.77 -9.75 2.22
N ALA A 145 -3.95 -8.60 1.58
CA ALA A 145 -4.43 -8.49 0.19
C ALA A 145 -3.62 -9.33 -0.82
N ALA A 146 -2.32 -9.55 -0.59
CA ALA A 146 -1.50 -10.42 -1.44
C ALA A 146 -1.96 -11.88 -1.46
N LYS A 147 -2.73 -12.34 -0.47
CA LYS A 147 -3.27 -13.70 -0.44
C LYS A 147 -4.20 -13.94 -1.62
N ASP A 148 -5.12 -13.03 -1.87
CA ASP A 148 -6.12 -13.17 -2.93
C ASP A 148 -5.48 -13.15 -4.32
N VAL A 149 -4.42 -12.35 -4.50
CA VAL A 149 -3.60 -12.36 -5.72
C VAL A 149 -2.93 -13.73 -5.92
N LYS A 150 -2.29 -14.27 -4.88
CA LYS A 150 -1.63 -15.60 -4.94
C LYS A 150 -2.63 -16.72 -5.22
N GLU A 151 -3.82 -16.68 -4.62
CA GLU A 151 -4.87 -17.68 -4.84
C GLU A 151 -5.48 -17.60 -6.26
N ALA A 152 -5.49 -16.40 -6.86
CA ALA A 152 -5.98 -16.22 -8.23
C ALA A 152 -4.99 -16.73 -9.30
N HIS A 153 -3.69 -16.87 -8.95
CA HIS A 153 -2.61 -17.27 -9.87
C HIS A 153 -1.85 -18.51 -9.37
N PRO A 154 -2.51 -19.69 -9.32
CA PRO A 154 -1.88 -20.92 -8.85
C PRO A 154 -0.75 -21.43 -9.78
N GLU A 155 -0.66 -20.91 -10.98
CA GLU A 155 0.43 -21.20 -11.93
C GLU A 155 1.75 -20.52 -11.55
N ILE A 156 1.72 -19.47 -10.72
CA ILE A 156 2.92 -18.79 -10.23
C ILE A 156 3.39 -19.47 -8.95
N THR A 157 4.62 -19.96 -8.98
CA THR A 157 5.19 -20.77 -7.90
C THR A 157 6.13 -20.02 -6.97
N HIS A 158 6.68 -18.90 -7.43
CA HIS A 158 7.58 -18.02 -6.68
C HIS A 158 6.96 -16.65 -6.49
N TRP A 159 6.96 -16.15 -5.27
CA TRP A 159 6.34 -14.88 -4.96
C TRP A 159 7.25 -13.94 -4.18
N ILE A 160 7.46 -12.76 -4.73
CA ILE A 160 8.12 -11.64 -4.07
C ILE A 160 7.03 -10.65 -3.63
N ILE A 161 7.13 -10.17 -2.40
CA ILE A 161 6.27 -9.10 -1.91
C ILE A 161 7.09 -7.83 -1.73
N GLY A 162 6.51 -6.69 -2.06
CA GLY A 162 7.13 -5.40 -1.81
C GLY A 162 6.12 -4.32 -1.52
N GLY A 163 6.61 -3.16 -1.12
CA GLY A 163 5.74 -2.02 -0.91
C GLY A 163 6.52 -0.74 -0.65
N HIS A 164 5.81 0.37 -0.81
CA HIS A 164 6.33 1.71 -0.59
C HIS A 164 5.76 2.30 0.71
N SER A 165 6.62 2.94 1.52
CA SER A 165 6.20 3.67 2.71
C SER A 165 5.32 2.78 3.62
N LEU A 166 4.11 3.22 4.01
CA LEU A 166 3.16 2.42 4.79
C LEU A 166 2.84 1.07 4.14
N GLY A 167 2.80 0.99 2.81
CA GLY A 167 2.63 -0.27 2.08
C GLY A 167 3.77 -1.25 2.35
N GLY A 168 5.01 -0.77 2.39
CA GLY A 168 6.19 -1.59 2.73
C GLY A 168 6.13 -2.11 4.17
N VAL A 169 5.68 -1.29 5.12
CA VAL A 169 5.44 -1.73 6.51
C VAL A 169 4.43 -2.88 6.56
N MET A 170 3.34 -2.80 5.78
CA MET A 170 2.31 -3.84 5.74
C MET A 170 2.75 -5.07 4.92
N ALA A 171 3.55 -4.89 3.88
CA ALA A 171 4.17 -6.00 3.15
C ALA A 171 5.11 -6.82 4.07
N ALA A 172 5.96 -6.17 4.84
CA ALA A 172 6.79 -6.81 5.86
C ALA A 172 5.96 -7.55 6.91
N LYS A 173 4.89 -6.92 7.39
CA LYS A 173 3.97 -7.54 8.35
C LYS A 173 3.32 -8.82 7.79
N TYR A 174 2.93 -8.83 6.52
CA TYR A 174 2.34 -10.01 5.92
C TYR A 174 3.39 -11.08 5.61
N ALA A 175 4.60 -10.71 5.17
CA ALA A 175 5.72 -11.62 4.98
C ALA A 175 6.14 -12.34 6.28
N ALA A 176 5.95 -11.72 7.45
CA ALA A 176 6.23 -12.36 8.74
C ALA A 176 5.34 -13.59 9.01
N ILE A 177 4.13 -13.64 8.47
CA ILE A 177 3.13 -14.69 8.72
C ILE A 177 2.77 -15.54 7.49
N SER A 178 3.35 -15.25 6.34
CA SER A 178 3.11 -15.93 5.06
C SER A 178 4.44 -16.25 4.37
N GLU A 179 4.40 -17.18 3.42
CA GLU A 179 5.59 -17.58 2.68
C GLU A 179 5.75 -16.73 1.42
N PHE A 180 6.96 -16.17 1.26
CA PHE A 180 7.42 -15.42 0.09
C PHE A 180 8.89 -15.76 -0.16
N ASP A 181 9.31 -15.70 -1.41
CA ASP A 181 10.69 -15.96 -1.84
C ASP A 181 11.57 -14.70 -1.76
N GLY A 182 10.98 -13.54 -1.47
CA GLY A 182 11.70 -12.29 -1.28
C GLY A 182 10.80 -11.16 -0.77
N LEU A 183 11.41 -10.19 -0.09
CA LEU A 183 10.77 -8.96 0.38
C LEU A 183 11.59 -7.76 -0.05
N PHE A 184 10.95 -6.74 -0.64
CA PHE A 184 11.58 -5.45 -0.86
C PHE A 184 10.79 -4.29 -0.27
N LEU A 185 11.50 -3.37 0.34
CA LEU A 185 10.97 -2.20 1.04
C LEU A 185 11.47 -0.93 0.32
N LEU A 186 10.56 -0.15 -0.25
CA LEU A 186 10.86 1.13 -0.86
C LEU A 186 10.49 2.26 0.11
N ALA A 187 11.50 3.00 0.59
CA ALA A 187 11.31 4.08 1.57
C ALA A 187 10.43 3.64 2.75
N ALA A 188 10.70 2.44 3.29
CA ALA A 188 9.89 1.82 4.32
C ALA A 188 10.75 1.04 5.33
N TYR A 189 10.17 0.72 6.47
CA TYR A 189 10.81 -0.07 7.52
C TYR A 189 9.87 -1.17 8.03
N ALA A 190 10.43 -2.20 8.69
CA ALA A 190 9.66 -3.29 9.27
C ALA A 190 9.36 -3.03 10.75
N ASN A 191 8.09 -2.90 11.11
CA ASN A 191 7.65 -2.81 12.51
C ASN A 191 7.22 -4.16 13.10
N THR A 192 7.49 -5.25 12.38
CA THR A 192 7.20 -6.63 12.76
C THR A 192 8.50 -7.42 12.66
N ASP A 193 8.71 -8.33 13.58
CA ASP A 193 9.92 -9.15 13.65
C ASP A 193 9.92 -10.21 12.54
N LEU A 194 10.92 -10.14 11.66
CA LEU A 194 11.29 -11.10 10.62
C LEU A 194 12.73 -11.59 10.79
N SER A 195 13.41 -11.26 11.91
CA SER A 195 14.83 -11.54 12.09
C SER A 195 15.19 -13.04 12.00
N ASP A 196 14.26 -13.91 12.32
CA ASP A 196 14.40 -15.38 12.24
C ASP A 196 13.85 -15.98 10.94
N LYS A 197 13.35 -15.15 9.99
CA LYS A 197 12.83 -15.63 8.70
C LYS A 197 13.98 -15.88 7.73
N ASP A 198 13.92 -17.02 7.06
CA ASP A 198 14.79 -17.35 5.93
C ASP A 198 14.19 -16.78 4.64
N ILE A 199 14.29 -15.46 4.50
CA ILE A 199 13.79 -14.72 3.35
C ILE A 199 14.79 -13.59 2.98
N PRO A 200 15.27 -13.52 1.74
CA PRO A 200 16.10 -12.40 1.31
C PRO A 200 15.30 -11.09 1.35
N VAL A 201 15.89 -10.06 1.94
CA VAL A 201 15.28 -8.74 2.10
C VAL A 201 16.14 -7.66 1.49
N VAL A 202 15.50 -6.79 0.70
CA VAL A 202 16.11 -5.58 0.14
C VAL A 202 15.38 -4.35 0.68
N SER A 203 16.12 -3.38 1.16
CA SER A 203 15.61 -2.08 1.58
C SER A 203 16.24 -0.96 0.76
N ILE A 204 15.41 -0.14 0.12
CA ILE A 204 15.85 0.91 -0.79
C ILE A 204 15.20 2.24 -0.40
N TYR A 205 15.98 3.31 -0.33
CA TYR A 205 15.48 4.68 -0.15
C TYR A 205 16.35 5.70 -0.87
N GLY A 206 15.83 6.90 -1.07
CA GLY A 206 16.60 8.01 -1.65
C GLY A 206 17.30 8.83 -0.60
N ASP A 207 18.49 9.38 -0.89
CA ASP A 207 19.23 10.25 0.04
C ASP A 207 18.58 11.63 0.22
N GLN A 208 17.61 11.98 -0.64
CA GLN A 208 16.77 13.18 -0.55
C GLN A 208 15.37 12.87 0.01
N ASP A 209 15.17 11.69 0.61
CA ASP A 209 13.90 11.34 1.25
C ASP A 209 13.66 12.20 2.49
N GLY A 210 12.63 13.05 2.46
CA GLY A 210 12.24 13.93 3.57
C GLY A 210 11.08 13.38 4.42
N VAL A 211 10.53 12.21 4.06
CA VAL A 211 9.34 11.61 4.69
C VAL A 211 9.70 10.40 5.55
N LEU A 212 10.64 9.57 5.10
CA LEU A 212 11.09 8.38 5.84
C LEU A 212 11.68 8.80 7.19
N ASN A 213 11.10 8.29 8.28
CA ASN A 213 11.66 8.50 9.60
C ASN A 213 12.91 7.64 9.76
N MET A 214 14.07 8.26 9.60
CA MET A 214 15.36 7.57 9.65
C MET A 214 15.69 7.00 11.05
N GLU A 215 15.19 7.59 12.14
CA GLU A 215 15.35 7.04 13.49
C GLU A 215 14.62 5.71 13.62
N GLU A 216 13.36 5.65 13.20
CA GLU A 216 12.56 4.41 13.16
C GLU A 216 13.13 3.41 12.16
N TYR A 217 13.61 3.87 11.00
CA TYR A 217 14.24 3.03 9.99
C TYR A 217 15.47 2.31 10.57
N GLU A 218 16.39 3.03 11.17
CA GLU A 218 17.60 2.46 11.79
C GLU A 218 17.25 1.52 12.95
N ALA A 219 16.31 1.91 13.81
CA ALA A 219 15.87 1.08 14.93
C ALA A 219 15.23 -0.25 14.45
N SER A 220 14.52 -0.20 13.33
CA SER A 220 13.80 -1.35 12.78
C SER A 220 14.68 -2.39 12.07
N LYS A 221 15.93 -2.07 11.76
CA LYS A 221 16.87 -3.01 11.12
C LYS A 221 17.03 -4.31 11.91
N SER A 222 16.92 -4.25 13.23
CA SER A 222 16.93 -5.45 14.09
C SER A 222 15.72 -6.38 13.91
N ASN A 223 14.65 -5.92 13.28
CA ASN A 223 13.47 -6.71 12.94
C ASN A 223 13.62 -7.45 11.62
N LEU A 224 14.70 -7.23 10.87
CA LEU A 224 14.94 -7.85 9.57
C LEU A 224 16.04 -8.91 9.67
N PRO A 225 16.11 -9.88 8.75
CA PRO A 225 17.21 -10.82 8.66
C PRO A 225 18.56 -10.11 8.64
N GLY A 226 19.56 -10.67 9.31
CA GLY A 226 20.86 -10.03 9.48
C GLY A 226 21.69 -9.85 8.19
N ASP A 227 21.27 -10.48 7.11
CA ASP A 227 21.82 -10.39 5.75
C ASP A 227 20.98 -9.49 4.83
N MET A 228 20.01 -8.73 5.38
CA MET A 228 19.27 -7.72 4.64
C MET A 228 20.23 -6.77 3.91
N ILE A 229 19.94 -6.52 2.63
CA ILE A 229 20.75 -5.65 1.79
C ILE A 229 20.07 -4.28 1.68
N GLU A 230 20.83 -3.24 2.01
CA GLU A 230 20.42 -1.85 1.91
C GLU A 230 20.99 -1.21 0.65
N HIS A 231 20.18 -0.39 -0.03
CA HIS A 231 20.61 0.42 -1.15
C HIS A 231 20.09 1.86 -1.03
N VAL A 232 20.97 2.84 -1.17
CA VAL A 232 20.64 4.26 -1.11
C VAL A 232 20.77 4.88 -2.50
N ILE A 233 19.64 5.27 -3.09
CA ILE A 233 19.61 5.92 -4.39
C ILE A 233 20.06 7.37 -4.25
N GLN A 234 21.18 7.71 -4.85
CA GLN A 234 21.73 9.06 -4.78
C GLN A 234 20.90 10.05 -5.59
N GLY A 235 20.43 11.10 -4.94
CA GLY A 235 19.54 12.10 -5.57
C GLY A 235 18.09 11.71 -5.66
N GLY A 236 17.73 10.49 -5.21
CA GLY A 236 16.34 10.03 -5.13
C GLY A 236 15.61 10.56 -3.90
N ASN A 237 14.28 10.55 -3.94
CA ASN A 237 13.42 10.99 -2.84
C ASN A 237 12.32 9.97 -2.51
N HIS A 238 11.45 10.29 -1.56
CA HIS A 238 10.32 9.43 -1.17
C HIS A 238 9.31 9.25 -2.30
N SER A 239 8.86 10.35 -2.88
CA SER A 239 7.70 10.40 -3.77
C SER A 239 7.93 9.70 -5.11
N GLN A 240 9.16 9.68 -5.63
CA GLN A 240 9.46 9.19 -6.99
C GLN A 240 9.44 7.66 -7.13
N PHE A 241 9.23 6.89 -6.05
CA PHE A 241 8.87 5.47 -6.18
C PHE A 241 7.47 5.27 -6.79
N GLY A 242 6.59 6.26 -6.62
CA GLY A 242 5.32 6.37 -7.33
C GLY A 242 5.33 7.45 -8.42
N SER A 243 4.16 7.75 -8.97
CA SER A 243 3.92 8.78 -9.99
C SER A 243 2.65 9.56 -9.58
N TYR A 244 2.83 10.48 -8.58
CA TYR A 244 1.75 11.23 -7.94
C TYR A 244 2.18 12.65 -7.53
N GLY A 245 3.36 13.08 -7.97
CA GLY A 245 3.93 14.37 -7.62
C GLY A 245 4.78 14.34 -6.37
N LEU A 246 5.10 15.50 -5.83
CA LEU A 246 5.91 15.65 -4.63
C LEU A 246 5.02 15.67 -3.39
N GLN A 247 5.17 14.69 -2.53
CA GLN A 247 4.44 14.57 -1.28
C GLN A 247 4.84 15.69 -0.29
N GLU A 248 3.89 16.13 0.53
CA GLU A 248 4.17 17.10 1.59
C GLU A 248 5.26 16.57 2.55
N GLY A 249 6.25 17.41 2.83
CA GLY A 249 7.39 17.07 3.68
C GLY A 249 8.57 16.41 2.95
N ASP A 250 8.37 15.94 1.71
CA ASP A 250 9.45 15.35 0.93
C ASP A 250 10.39 16.40 0.31
N GLN A 251 11.64 16.01 0.05
CA GLN A 251 12.60 16.84 -0.63
C GLN A 251 12.55 16.64 -2.14
N LYS A 252 13.01 17.64 -2.88
CA LYS A 252 13.07 17.56 -4.32
C LYS A 252 14.25 16.67 -4.75
N ALA A 253 13.95 15.61 -5.49
CA ALA A 253 14.97 14.76 -6.08
C ALA A 253 15.87 15.52 -7.08
N SER A 254 17.10 15.08 -7.23
CA SER A 254 18.05 15.58 -8.23
C SER A 254 18.19 14.68 -9.45
N ILE A 255 17.57 13.50 -9.42
CA ILE A 255 17.43 12.57 -10.56
C ILE A 255 15.98 12.50 -11.04
N SER A 256 15.76 11.92 -12.21
CA SER A 256 14.39 11.72 -12.72
C SER A 256 13.68 10.60 -11.97
N ALA A 257 12.34 10.63 -11.95
CA ALA A 257 11.54 9.56 -11.38
C ALA A 257 11.70 8.24 -12.16
N GLU A 258 11.95 8.33 -13.48
CA GLU A 258 12.24 7.17 -14.31
C GLU A 258 13.57 6.51 -13.90
N ASP A 259 14.64 7.30 -13.73
CA ASP A 259 15.95 6.78 -13.28
C ASP A 259 15.86 6.14 -11.90
N GLN A 260 15.17 6.80 -10.94
CA GLN A 260 14.98 6.26 -9.60
C GLN A 260 14.26 4.92 -9.61
N ARG A 261 13.16 4.80 -10.37
CA ARG A 261 12.42 3.55 -10.48
C ARG A 261 13.21 2.46 -11.21
N ALA A 262 13.94 2.83 -12.27
CA ALA A 262 14.80 1.89 -13.00
C ALA A 262 15.91 1.31 -12.12
N GLU A 263 16.58 2.18 -11.32
CA GLU A 263 17.62 1.76 -10.37
C GLU A 263 17.05 0.85 -9.29
N ALA A 264 15.89 1.21 -8.71
CA ALA A 264 15.22 0.37 -7.71
C ALA A 264 14.85 -1.01 -8.25
N VAL A 265 14.25 -1.08 -9.45
CA VAL A 265 13.87 -2.34 -10.09
C VAL A 265 15.09 -3.20 -10.38
N GLN A 266 16.14 -2.60 -10.95
CA GLN A 266 17.40 -3.32 -11.24
C GLN A 266 17.96 -3.94 -9.96
N PHE A 267 18.06 -3.16 -8.89
CA PHE A 267 18.66 -3.62 -7.63
C PHE A 267 17.82 -4.71 -6.95
N VAL A 268 16.48 -4.58 -6.95
CA VAL A 268 15.58 -5.63 -6.45
C VAL A 268 15.81 -6.94 -7.20
N LEU A 269 15.84 -6.91 -8.54
CA LEU A 269 15.95 -8.12 -9.35
C LEU A 269 17.34 -8.75 -9.27
N GLU A 270 18.42 -7.97 -9.23
CA GLU A 270 19.78 -8.48 -9.06
C GLU A 270 19.97 -9.19 -7.72
N THR A 271 19.18 -8.82 -6.71
CA THR A 271 19.31 -9.36 -5.36
C THR A 271 18.33 -10.50 -5.08
N LEU A 272 17.05 -10.36 -5.48
CA LEU A 272 15.98 -11.32 -5.11
C LEU A 272 15.67 -12.37 -6.18
N ALA A 273 16.13 -12.19 -7.42
CA ALA A 273 15.79 -13.06 -8.54
C ALA A 273 16.96 -13.96 -8.98
N GLN A 274 17.73 -14.47 -8.01
CA GLN A 274 18.87 -15.38 -8.26
C GLN A 274 18.46 -16.84 -8.25
#